data_ffcd3200eb64f79de75056de9fae684d
#
_entry.id   ffcd3200eb64f79de75056de9fae684d
#
_cell.length_a   1.000
_cell.length_b   1.000
_cell.length_c   1.000
_cell.angle_alpha   90.00
_cell.angle_beta   90.00
_cell.angle_gamma   90.00
#
_symmetry.space_group_name_H-M   'P 1'
#
loop_
_entity.id
_entity.type
_entity.pdbx_description
1 polymer ?
#
loop_
_entity_poly.entity_id
_entity_poly.type
_entity_poly.pdbx_seq_one_letter_code
_entity_poly.pdbx_strand_id
1 'polypeptide(L)'
;MRQPKSREKFRPSKEYYFFLLGLSLVYTSTLLTLYNALHVDLSSFFSYIFLFVHIIWFLIVINIAVNMMRLYKFKRIKCKKLSSDNLPTVSLVTVAYDEPKTVSDLFVKAVSNIDYPRDKLKVFIVEDLKDGKPNNKKSFEWLKKRGFNVTYIARSNRDGYRGGALNTALKRIDTKYVIVLDIDHLPEPNMVKRLVGYAEANPEYDVIMFPQKFRNYDENAITFASNMGYELDYGIMRKGCSVVNSAFCVGSNWIGRTKSIKEAGGFDDTTIVEDLATSLKKWHPRGLKITMVEDILAYGLVPDELEALRKQQHRWAKGSFDLFKDYYKMFGKLSWPQRFSYLFSIMWYLVGLASIASQLFPLATLLGFNFLIVTDIIEYIVIVVNLTFLQVLIFTFPLSLMGYTTSSAFRDQAVGLLVAESYSKAFFSSLIGKKVTFEVTRKLAKGEKFHKL
;
A
#
# COMPACT_ATOMS: atom_id res chain seq x y z
N MET A 1 4.49 59.77 0.57
CA MET A 1 5.04 58.74 -0.34
C MET A 1 4.94 57.37 0.33
N ARG A 2 4.03 56.49 -0.17
CA ARG A 2 3.93 55.10 0.32
C ARG A 2 5.01 54.30 -0.39
N GLN A 3 5.89 53.62 0.40
CA GLN A 3 6.86 52.69 -0.16
C GLN A 3 6.13 51.53 -0.88
N PRO A 4 6.61 51.09 -2.04
CA PRO A 4 6.04 49.96 -2.72
C PRO A 4 6.25 48.70 -1.88
N LYS A 5 5.14 47.95 -1.62
CA LYS A 5 5.20 46.64 -0.98
C LYS A 5 6.21 45.78 -1.75
N SER A 6 7.21 45.26 -1.05
CA SER A 6 8.17 44.30 -1.59
C SER A 6 7.40 43.19 -2.28
N ARG A 7 7.70 42.90 -3.54
CA ARG A 7 7.21 41.73 -4.25
C ARG A 7 7.64 40.50 -3.42
N GLU A 8 6.67 39.86 -2.75
CA GLU A 8 6.90 38.52 -2.20
C GLU A 8 7.42 37.65 -3.34
N LYS A 9 8.66 37.21 -3.24
CA LYS A 9 9.22 36.25 -4.20
C LYS A 9 8.36 34.99 -4.12
N PHE A 10 7.65 34.69 -5.20
CA PHE A 10 6.89 33.45 -5.37
C PHE A 10 7.86 32.28 -5.11
N ARG A 11 7.70 31.57 -4.00
CA ARG A 11 8.37 30.31 -3.72
C ARG A 11 7.34 29.21 -4.03
N PRO A 12 7.54 28.46 -5.13
CA PRO A 12 6.61 27.38 -5.48
C PRO A 12 6.56 26.35 -4.34
N SER A 13 5.36 25.82 -4.10
CA SER A 13 5.16 24.77 -3.10
C SER A 13 5.81 23.46 -3.52
N LYS A 14 6.06 22.57 -2.57
CA LYS A 14 6.61 21.23 -2.86
C LYS A 14 5.71 20.46 -3.85
N GLU A 15 4.41 20.62 -3.73
CA GLU A 15 3.40 20.02 -4.61
C GLU A 15 3.52 20.52 -6.05
N TYR A 16 3.91 21.77 -6.25
CA TYR A 16 4.17 22.32 -7.58
C TYR A 16 5.36 21.62 -8.27
N TYR A 17 6.43 21.35 -7.52
CA TYR A 17 7.56 20.56 -8.06
C TYR A 17 7.16 19.13 -8.41
N PHE A 18 6.32 18.49 -7.61
CA PHE A 18 5.76 17.19 -7.96
C PHE A 18 4.95 17.24 -9.25
N PHE A 19 4.15 18.31 -9.45
CA PHE A 19 3.39 18.50 -10.68
C PHE A 19 4.30 18.63 -11.90
N LEU A 20 5.31 19.52 -11.85
CA LEU A 20 6.25 19.74 -12.94
C LEU A 20 7.06 18.46 -13.26
N LEU A 21 7.52 17.77 -12.23
CA LEU A 21 8.25 16.53 -12.42
C LEU A 21 7.34 15.44 -13.03
N GLY A 22 6.10 15.30 -12.57
CA GLY A 22 5.14 14.39 -13.17
C GLY A 22 4.93 14.66 -14.67
N LEU A 23 4.77 15.93 -15.03
CA LEU A 23 4.65 16.33 -16.44
C LEU A 23 5.91 16.01 -17.25
N SER A 24 7.09 16.31 -16.70
CA SER A 24 8.39 15.99 -17.31
C SER A 24 8.56 14.47 -17.51
N LEU A 25 8.18 13.65 -16.52
CA LEU A 25 8.23 12.19 -16.61
C LEU A 25 7.32 11.66 -17.73
N VAL A 26 6.10 12.18 -17.87
CA VAL A 26 5.19 11.81 -18.98
C VAL A 26 5.86 12.12 -20.32
N TYR A 27 6.34 13.35 -20.49
CA TYR A 27 6.97 13.78 -21.74
C TYR A 27 8.19 12.95 -22.10
N THR A 28 9.15 12.83 -21.16
CA THR A 28 10.40 12.09 -21.38
C THR A 28 10.14 10.61 -21.65
N SER A 29 9.26 9.96 -20.85
CA SER A 29 8.97 8.55 -21.07
C SER A 29 8.27 8.28 -22.39
N THR A 30 7.41 9.19 -22.85
CA THR A 30 6.75 9.08 -24.15
C THR A 30 7.76 9.16 -25.28
N LEU A 31 8.68 10.13 -25.25
CA LEU A 31 9.72 10.27 -26.26
C LEU A 31 10.64 9.07 -26.32
N LEU A 32 11.12 8.58 -25.16
CA LEU A 32 12.01 7.43 -25.08
C LEU A 32 11.31 6.15 -25.56
N THR A 33 10.06 5.95 -25.21
CA THR A 33 9.29 4.78 -25.65
C THR A 33 9.06 4.81 -27.16
N LEU A 34 8.69 5.98 -27.72
CA LEU A 34 8.53 6.14 -29.17
C LEU A 34 9.85 5.91 -29.91
N TYR A 35 10.95 6.51 -29.43
CA TYR A 35 12.26 6.31 -30.02
C TYR A 35 12.62 4.81 -30.06
N ASN A 36 12.51 4.10 -28.93
CA ASN A 36 12.81 2.68 -28.90
C ASN A 36 11.88 1.84 -29.79
N ALA A 37 10.58 2.20 -29.87
CA ALA A 37 9.62 1.49 -30.71
C ALA A 37 9.91 1.62 -32.22
N LEU A 38 10.51 2.73 -32.66
CA LEU A 38 10.90 2.95 -34.06
C LEU A 38 12.09 2.05 -34.50
N HIS A 39 12.84 1.52 -33.54
CA HIS A 39 14.02 0.68 -33.81
C HIS A 39 13.74 -0.82 -33.59
N VAL A 40 12.48 -1.24 -33.52
CA VAL A 40 12.09 -2.64 -33.30
C VAL A 40 11.91 -3.37 -34.64
N ASP A 41 12.59 -4.50 -34.79
CA ASP A 41 12.39 -5.41 -35.92
C ASP A 41 11.18 -6.33 -35.64
N LEU A 42 10.02 -5.98 -36.18
CA LEU A 42 8.77 -6.73 -35.97
C LEU A 42 8.76 -8.15 -36.56
N SER A 43 9.79 -8.56 -37.30
CA SER A 43 9.94 -9.94 -37.81
C SER A 43 10.37 -10.91 -36.70
N SER A 44 10.96 -10.42 -35.62
CA SER A 44 11.51 -11.23 -34.53
C SER A 44 10.49 -11.43 -33.39
N PHE A 45 10.39 -12.64 -32.85
CA PHE A 45 9.58 -12.94 -31.66
C PHE A 45 10.06 -12.12 -30.43
N PHE A 46 11.37 -11.92 -30.28
CA PHE A 46 11.93 -11.17 -29.16
C PHE A 46 11.52 -9.69 -29.17
N SER A 47 11.19 -9.15 -30.33
CA SER A 47 10.69 -7.78 -30.49
C SER A 47 9.37 -7.55 -29.79
N TYR A 48 8.47 -8.51 -29.83
CA TYR A 48 7.19 -8.42 -29.14
C TYR A 48 7.36 -8.43 -27.62
N ILE A 49 8.33 -9.21 -27.12
CA ILE A 49 8.68 -9.22 -25.68
C ILE A 49 9.27 -7.87 -25.30
N PHE A 50 10.17 -7.31 -26.13
CA PHE A 50 10.77 -6.00 -25.91
C PHE A 50 9.71 -4.89 -25.84
N LEU A 51 8.79 -4.84 -26.81
CA LEU A 51 7.67 -3.89 -26.81
C LEU A 51 6.77 -4.06 -25.60
N PHE A 52 6.43 -5.30 -25.23
CA PHE A 52 5.63 -5.59 -24.05
C PHE A 52 6.27 -5.05 -22.77
N VAL A 53 7.57 -5.25 -22.60
CA VAL A 53 8.33 -4.72 -21.46
C VAL A 53 8.31 -3.18 -21.44
N HIS A 54 8.50 -2.53 -22.60
CA HIS A 54 8.44 -1.07 -22.71
C HIS A 54 7.05 -0.53 -22.36
N ILE A 55 5.99 -1.19 -22.83
CA ILE A 55 4.63 -0.81 -22.49
C ILE A 55 4.41 -0.91 -20.97
N ILE A 56 4.87 -1.96 -20.31
CA ILE A 56 4.75 -2.08 -18.85
C ILE A 56 5.47 -0.93 -18.15
N TRP A 57 6.72 -0.67 -18.50
CA TRP A 57 7.48 0.43 -17.89
C TRP A 57 6.82 1.79 -18.15
N PHE A 58 6.39 2.04 -19.37
CA PHE A 58 5.66 3.26 -19.73
C PHE A 58 4.40 3.44 -18.87
N LEU A 59 3.57 2.41 -18.74
CA LEU A 59 2.36 2.46 -17.93
C LEU A 59 2.65 2.74 -16.46
N ILE A 60 3.72 2.16 -15.90
CA ILE A 60 4.14 2.40 -14.53
C ILE A 60 4.56 3.87 -14.35
N VAL A 61 5.38 4.41 -15.27
CA VAL A 61 5.77 5.83 -15.25
C VAL A 61 4.55 6.73 -15.27
N ILE A 62 3.62 6.48 -16.20
CA ILE A 62 2.39 7.28 -16.33
C ILE A 62 1.57 7.23 -15.05
N ASN A 63 1.42 6.06 -14.43
CA ASN A 63 0.66 5.94 -13.18
C ASN A 63 1.29 6.79 -12.05
N ILE A 64 2.61 6.69 -11.86
CA ILE A 64 3.31 7.48 -10.83
C ILE A 64 3.22 8.97 -11.15
N ALA A 65 3.50 9.35 -12.40
CA ALA A 65 3.46 10.74 -12.84
C ALA A 65 2.08 11.39 -12.68
N VAL A 66 1.01 10.69 -13.05
CA VAL A 66 -0.37 11.16 -12.87
C VAL A 66 -0.69 11.36 -11.38
N ASN A 67 -0.27 10.44 -10.51
CA ASN A 67 -0.50 10.61 -9.08
C ASN A 67 0.35 11.75 -8.50
N MET A 68 1.59 11.95 -8.96
CA MET A 68 2.41 13.12 -8.61
C MET A 68 1.72 14.44 -9.03
N MET A 69 1.19 14.51 -10.24
CA MET A 69 0.44 15.71 -10.70
C MET A 69 -0.82 15.95 -9.85
N ARG A 70 -1.51 14.89 -9.43
CA ARG A 70 -2.68 14.99 -8.54
C ARG A 70 -2.34 15.56 -7.17
N LEU A 71 -1.10 15.38 -6.67
CA LEU A 71 -0.66 15.94 -5.38
C LEU A 71 -0.82 17.46 -5.32
N TYR A 72 -0.73 18.17 -6.44
CA TYR A 72 -0.98 19.60 -6.50
C TYR A 72 -2.39 19.99 -6.04
N LYS A 73 -3.36 19.07 -6.20
CA LYS A 73 -4.75 19.25 -5.74
C LYS A 73 -5.03 18.59 -4.38
N PHE A 74 -4.04 17.91 -3.79
CA PHE A 74 -4.23 17.28 -2.48
C PHE A 74 -4.40 18.34 -1.40
N LYS A 75 -5.50 18.25 -0.66
CA LYS A 75 -5.79 19.15 0.46
C LYS A 75 -5.79 18.33 1.75
N ARG A 76 -5.08 18.84 2.75
CA ARG A 76 -5.16 18.28 4.10
C ARG A 76 -6.57 18.48 4.64
N ILE A 77 -7.21 17.39 5.02
CA ILE A 77 -8.53 17.46 5.64
C ILE A 77 -8.42 18.00 7.08
N LYS A 78 -9.49 18.66 7.53
CA LYS A 78 -9.53 19.30 8.85
C LYS A 78 -9.61 18.25 9.95
N CYS A 79 -8.96 18.52 11.10
CA CYS A 79 -9.10 17.75 12.32
C CYS A 79 -9.78 18.59 13.39
N LYS A 80 -10.96 18.17 13.84
CA LYS A 80 -11.71 18.86 14.89
C LYS A 80 -11.15 18.48 16.27
N LYS A 81 -10.87 19.47 17.12
CA LYS A 81 -10.66 19.22 18.54
C LYS A 81 -12.02 18.91 19.16
N LEU A 82 -12.17 17.75 19.77
CA LEU A 82 -13.39 17.31 20.41
C LEU A 82 -13.23 17.45 21.93
N SER A 83 -14.27 17.96 22.59
CA SER A 83 -14.35 17.92 24.06
C SER A 83 -14.59 16.49 24.54
N SER A 84 -14.15 16.17 25.76
CA SER A 84 -14.33 14.85 26.38
C SER A 84 -15.77 14.37 26.37
N ASP A 85 -16.73 15.28 26.57
CA ASP A 85 -18.16 14.97 26.73
C ASP A 85 -18.81 14.51 25.42
N ASN A 86 -18.29 15.00 24.26
CA ASN A 86 -18.86 14.75 22.93
C ASN A 86 -18.07 13.74 22.09
N LEU A 87 -17.23 12.93 22.72
CA LEU A 87 -16.49 11.89 22.00
C LEU A 87 -17.43 10.74 21.61
N PRO A 88 -17.45 10.32 20.33
CA PRO A 88 -18.26 9.18 19.88
C PRO A 88 -17.67 7.84 20.33
N THR A 89 -18.47 6.79 20.24
CA THR A 89 -17.99 5.42 20.48
C THR A 89 -17.18 4.90 19.32
N VAL A 90 -16.11 4.16 19.64
CA VAL A 90 -15.14 3.61 18.66
C VAL A 90 -14.84 2.16 18.99
N SER A 91 -14.78 1.32 17.97
CA SER A 91 -14.22 -0.04 18.07
C SER A 91 -12.85 -0.08 17.42
N LEU A 92 -11.83 -0.47 18.18
CA LEU A 92 -10.51 -0.83 17.65
C LEU A 92 -10.51 -2.33 17.38
N VAL A 93 -10.30 -2.73 16.13
CA VAL A 93 -10.33 -4.12 15.68
C VAL A 93 -8.94 -4.55 15.24
N THR A 94 -8.47 -5.66 15.77
CA THR A 94 -7.27 -6.33 15.31
C THR A 94 -7.55 -7.81 15.00
N VAL A 95 -6.81 -8.35 14.02
CA VAL A 95 -6.89 -9.76 13.65
C VAL A 95 -5.53 -10.40 13.88
N ALA A 96 -5.50 -11.58 14.47
CA ALA A 96 -4.29 -12.34 14.71
C ALA A 96 -4.38 -13.76 14.12
N TYR A 97 -3.25 -14.27 13.65
CA TYR A 97 -3.09 -15.66 13.25
C TYR A 97 -1.64 -16.06 13.46
N ASP A 98 -1.40 -17.00 14.38
CA ASP A 98 -0.06 -17.54 14.69
C ASP A 98 0.99 -16.46 15.05
N GLU A 99 0.53 -15.33 15.61
CA GLU A 99 1.42 -14.25 16.01
C GLU A 99 2.16 -14.62 17.30
N PRO A 100 3.45 -14.26 17.43
CA PRO A 100 4.17 -14.44 18.68
C PRO A 100 3.49 -13.67 19.82
N LYS A 101 3.46 -14.29 21.01
CA LYS A 101 2.87 -13.66 22.21
C LYS A 101 3.49 -12.29 22.52
N THR A 102 4.78 -12.11 22.26
CA THR A 102 5.50 -10.84 22.47
C THR A 102 4.89 -9.70 21.65
N VAL A 103 4.47 -9.95 20.41
CA VAL A 103 3.80 -8.97 19.56
C VAL A 103 2.48 -8.53 20.18
N SER A 104 1.67 -9.48 20.66
CA SER A 104 0.40 -9.19 21.32
C SER A 104 0.59 -8.47 22.66
N ASP A 105 1.61 -8.82 23.43
CA ASP A 105 1.92 -8.16 24.70
C ASP A 105 2.30 -6.68 24.46
N LEU A 106 3.08 -6.39 23.41
CA LEU A 106 3.42 -5.03 23.02
C LEU A 106 2.17 -4.25 22.55
N PHE A 107 1.35 -4.88 21.70
CA PHE A 107 0.12 -4.27 21.21
C PHE A 107 -0.82 -3.87 22.35
N VAL A 108 -1.15 -4.79 23.27
CA VAL A 108 -2.06 -4.49 24.38
C VAL A 108 -1.49 -3.44 25.33
N LYS A 109 -0.16 -3.40 25.50
CA LYS A 109 0.53 -2.35 26.26
C LYS A 109 0.37 -0.98 25.58
N ALA A 110 0.57 -0.88 24.26
CA ALA A 110 0.36 0.34 23.53
C ALA A 110 -1.12 0.78 23.56
N VAL A 111 -2.06 -0.15 23.38
CA VAL A 111 -3.50 0.11 23.49
C VAL A 111 -3.87 0.62 24.89
N SER A 112 -3.21 0.13 25.95
CA SER A 112 -3.48 0.59 27.33
C SER A 112 -3.12 2.06 27.57
N ASN A 113 -2.29 2.65 26.71
CA ASN A 113 -1.85 4.05 26.77
C ASN A 113 -2.69 4.97 25.88
N ILE A 114 -3.71 4.46 25.17
CA ILE A 114 -4.57 5.30 24.31
C ILE A 114 -5.33 6.33 25.15
N ASP A 115 -5.19 7.62 24.76
CA ASP A 115 -5.91 8.76 25.33
C ASP A 115 -7.33 8.84 24.75
N TYR A 116 -8.19 7.95 25.25
CA TYR A 116 -9.64 7.94 24.92
C TYR A 116 -10.44 7.36 26.09
N PRO A 117 -11.67 7.86 26.37
CA PRO A 117 -12.49 7.33 27.45
C PRO A 117 -12.75 5.83 27.28
N ARG A 118 -12.51 5.05 28.34
CA ARG A 118 -12.57 3.58 28.27
C ARG A 118 -13.99 3.05 28.04
N ASP A 119 -15.00 3.77 28.50
CA ASP A 119 -16.42 3.49 28.25
C ASP A 119 -16.82 3.71 26.78
N LYS A 120 -16.06 4.55 26.04
CA LYS A 120 -16.28 4.87 24.63
C LYS A 120 -15.36 4.11 23.65
N LEU A 121 -14.38 3.35 24.16
CA LEU A 121 -13.45 2.55 23.37
C LEU A 121 -13.68 1.05 23.62
N LYS A 122 -14.15 0.35 22.57
CA LYS A 122 -14.26 -1.12 22.57
C LYS A 122 -13.08 -1.71 21.78
N VAL A 123 -12.44 -2.74 22.33
CA VAL A 123 -11.31 -3.44 21.65
C VAL A 123 -11.78 -4.82 21.24
N PHE A 124 -11.73 -5.08 19.94
CA PHE A 124 -12.04 -6.39 19.38
C PHE A 124 -10.77 -7.07 18.90
N ILE A 125 -10.57 -8.29 19.32
CA ILE A 125 -9.57 -9.16 18.71
C ILE A 125 -10.26 -10.40 18.14
N VAL A 126 -9.95 -10.69 16.89
CA VAL A 126 -10.32 -11.96 16.25
C VAL A 126 -9.06 -12.76 16.02
N GLU A 127 -8.97 -13.89 16.69
CA GLU A 127 -7.84 -14.80 16.54
C GLU A 127 -8.28 -16.05 15.78
N ASP A 128 -7.66 -16.26 14.62
CA ASP A 128 -7.75 -17.52 13.90
C ASP A 128 -6.83 -18.53 14.58
N LEU A 129 -7.41 -19.59 15.15
CA LEU A 129 -6.64 -20.55 15.95
C LEU A 129 -5.77 -21.42 15.04
N LYS A 130 -4.48 -21.51 15.34
CA LYS A 130 -3.62 -22.52 14.78
C LYS A 130 -3.68 -23.76 15.68
N ASP A 131 -3.99 -24.90 15.08
CA ASP A 131 -4.12 -26.19 15.80
C ASP A 131 -5.10 -26.12 16.99
N GLY A 132 -6.13 -25.29 16.86
CA GLY A 132 -7.16 -25.12 17.90
C GLY A 132 -6.71 -24.41 19.18
N LYS A 133 -5.48 -23.87 19.23
CA LYS A 133 -4.90 -23.27 20.43
C LYS A 133 -4.85 -21.74 20.35
N PRO A 134 -5.37 -21.03 21.37
CA PRO A 134 -5.29 -19.57 21.43
C PRO A 134 -3.90 -19.14 21.96
N ASN A 135 -3.15 -18.37 21.14
CA ASN A 135 -1.84 -17.86 21.54
C ASN A 135 -1.93 -16.53 22.31
N ASN A 136 -2.93 -15.70 21.95
CA ASN A 136 -2.96 -14.30 22.34
C ASN A 136 -3.98 -13.98 23.44
N LYS A 137 -4.85 -14.92 23.83
CA LYS A 137 -5.95 -14.72 24.79
C LYS A 137 -5.49 -14.08 26.10
N LYS A 138 -4.37 -14.54 26.68
CA LYS A 138 -3.86 -14.03 27.98
C LYS A 138 -3.46 -12.55 27.91
N SER A 139 -2.90 -12.08 26.79
CA SER A 139 -2.51 -10.68 26.60
C SER A 139 -3.76 -9.78 26.60
N PHE A 140 -4.84 -10.20 25.96
CA PHE A 140 -6.10 -9.44 25.93
C PHE A 140 -6.88 -9.51 27.24
N GLU A 141 -6.80 -10.62 28.00
CA GLU A 141 -7.32 -10.72 29.37
C GLU A 141 -6.61 -9.73 30.32
N TRP A 142 -5.29 -9.51 30.11
CA TRP A 142 -4.54 -8.50 30.84
C TRP A 142 -5.09 -7.08 30.58
N LEU A 143 -5.44 -6.74 29.32
CA LEU A 143 -6.04 -5.46 28.97
C LEU A 143 -7.45 -5.32 29.62
N LYS A 144 -8.25 -6.38 29.60
CA LYS A 144 -9.56 -6.40 30.22
C LYS A 144 -9.49 -6.15 31.75
N LYS A 145 -8.50 -6.74 32.44
CA LYS A 145 -8.26 -6.51 33.88
C LYS A 145 -7.92 -5.05 34.20
N ARG A 146 -7.49 -4.25 33.21
CA ARG A 146 -7.24 -2.81 33.34
C ARG A 146 -8.45 -1.94 33.02
N GLY A 147 -9.64 -2.53 32.95
CA GLY A 147 -10.90 -1.82 32.76
C GLY A 147 -11.21 -1.44 31.32
N PHE A 148 -10.55 -2.04 30.32
CA PHE A 148 -10.94 -1.88 28.93
C PHE A 148 -12.09 -2.82 28.57
N ASN A 149 -13.00 -2.35 27.70
CA ASN A 149 -14.02 -3.19 27.11
C ASN A 149 -13.42 -4.03 25.98
N VAL A 150 -13.05 -5.28 26.29
CA VAL A 150 -12.37 -6.19 25.38
C VAL A 150 -13.28 -7.36 25.01
N THR A 151 -13.48 -7.54 23.70
CA THR A 151 -14.15 -8.71 23.12
C THR A 151 -13.10 -9.57 22.37
N TYR A 152 -12.81 -10.75 22.94
CA TYR A 152 -11.95 -11.74 22.32
C TYR A 152 -12.81 -12.79 21.61
N ILE A 153 -12.52 -13.01 20.31
CA ILE A 153 -13.23 -13.96 19.44
C ILE A 153 -12.21 -14.93 18.88
N ALA A 154 -12.34 -16.20 19.25
CA ALA A 154 -11.54 -17.29 18.67
C ALA A 154 -12.32 -17.95 17.52
N ARG A 155 -11.68 -18.13 16.36
CA ARG A 155 -12.24 -18.87 15.25
C ARG A 155 -11.44 -20.16 15.05
N SER A 156 -12.11 -21.29 15.03
CA SER A 156 -11.51 -22.61 14.80
C SER A 156 -11.15 -22.86 13.33
N ASN A 157 -11.80 -22.16 12.43
CA ASN A 157 -11.56 -22.19 10.99
C ASN A 157 -11.11 -20.79 10.52
N ARG A 158 -10.44 -20.74 9.38
CA ARG A 158 -9.98 -19.49 8.74
C ARG A 158 -10.88 -19.13 7.54
N ASP A 159 -12.16 -19.46 7.60
CA ASP A 159 -13.09 -19.19 6.50
C ASP A 159 -13.10 -17.70 6.18
N GLY A 160 -12.86 -17.39 4.90
CA GLY A 160 -12.75 -16.03 4.41
C GLY A 160 -11.51 -15.28 4.89
N TYR A 161 -10.49 -15.97 5.39
CA TYR A 161 -9.21 -15.38 5.82
C TYR A 161 -9.39 -14.16 6.73
N ARG A 162 -8.63 -13.10 6.50
CA ARG A 162 -8.70 -11.85 7.26
C ARG A 162 -10.03 -11.12 7.05
N GLY A 163 -10.59 -11.13 5.83
CA GLY A 163 -11.91 -10.55 5.55
C GLY A 163 -13.02 -11.21 6.36
N GLY A 164 -13.01 -12.54 6.45
CA GLY A 164 -13.95 -13.31 7.29
C GLY A 164 -13.79 -13.01 8.78
N ALA A 165 -12.55 -12.81 9.27
CA ALA A 165 -12.29 -12.40 10.64
C ALA A 165 -12.85 -10.99 10.92
N LEU A 166 -12.61 -10.03 10.04
CA LEU A 166 -13.15 -8.68 10.14
C LEU A 166 -14.69 -8.67 10.10
N ASN A 167 -15.31 -9.49 9.23
CA ASN A 167 -16.76 -9.63 9.19
C ASN A 167 -17.33 -10.24 10.49
N THR A 168 -16.58 -11.16 11.11
CA THR A 168 -16.98 -11.74 12.41
C THR A 168 -16.99 -10.68 13.53
N ALA A 169 -16.01 -9.78 13.55
CA ALA A 169 -16.02 -8.63 14.45
C ALA A 169 -17.15 -7.65 14.10
N LEU A 170 -17.31 -7.30 12.81
CA LEU A 170 -18.25 -6.29 12.34
C LEU A 170 -19.71 -6.62 12.70
N LYS A 171 -20.08 -7.89 12.76
CA LYS A 171 -21.41 -8.34 13.23
C LYS A 171 -21.71 -7.94 14.68
N ARG A 172 -20.68 -7.81 15.52
CA ARG A 172 -20.79 -7.48 16.96
C ARG A 172 -20.49 -6.01 17.27
N ILE A 173 -20.01 -5.24 16.28
CA ILE A 173 -19.68 -3.81 16.45
C ILE A 173 -20.96 -2.98 16.35
N ASP A 174 -21.21 -2.16 17.37
CA ASP A 174 -22.34 -1.21 17.49
C ASP A 174 -21.90 0.26 17.61
N THR A 175 -20.57 0.51 17.61
CA THR A 175 -20.00 1.85 17.75
C THR A 175 -20.12 2.67 16.48
N LYS A 176 -20.05 4.00 16.61
CA LYS A 176 -20.13 4.95 15.47
C LYS A 176 -19.00 4.72 14.46
N TYR A 177 -17.81 4.46 14.97
CA TYR A 177 -16.60 4.25 14.15
C TYR A 177 -15.96 2.91 14.44
N VAL A 178 -15.29 2.38 13.43
CA VAL A 178 -14.39 1.23 13.52
C VAL A 178 -13.01 1.64 13.04
N ILE A 179 -11.98 1.32 13.81
CA ILE A 179 -10.55 1.43 13.45
C ILE A 179 -10.03 0.02 13.24
N VAL A 180 -9.37 -0.23 12.12
CA VAL A 180 -8.68 -1.51 11.89
C VAL A 180 -7.18 -1.26 11.96
N LEU A 181 -6.52 -2.03 12.82
CA LEU A 181 -5.09 -1.96 13.07
C LEU A 181 -4.51 -3.36 13.19
N ASP A 182 -3.44 -3.65 12.47
CA ASP A 182 -2.75 -4.93 12.59
C ASP A 182 -2.11 -5.06 13.97
N ILE A 183 -2.04 -6.29 14.48
CA ILE A 183 -1.56 -6.55 15.84
C ILE A 183 -0.08 -6.19 16.05
N ASP A 184 0.70 -6.08 14.99
CA ASP A 184 2.09 -5.63 15.02
C ASP A 184 2.25 -4.10 14.92
N HIS A 185 1.15 -3.36 14.70
CA HIS A 185 1.12 -1.91 14.67
C HIS A 185 0.79 -1.35 16.06
N LEU A 186 1.75 -0.68 16.67
CA LEU A 186 1.60 -0.04 17.98
C LEU A 186 0.99 1.35 17.81
N PRO A 187 -0.23 1.60 18.35
CA PRO A 187 -0.87 2.90 18.24
C PRO A 187 -0.19 3.95 19.11
N GLU A 188 -0.12 5.19 18.59
CA GLU A 188 0.20 6.36 19.37
C GLU A 188 -0.92 6.67 20.37
N PRO A 189 -0.61 7.24 21.55
CA PRO A 189 -1.62 7.54 22.56
C PRO A 189 -2.80 8.39 22.04
N ASN A 190 -2.53 9.34 21.16
CA ASN A 190 -3.55 10.25 20.60
C ASN A 190 -4.24 9.71 19.33
N MET A 191 -3.91 8.51 18.86
CA MET A 191 -4.38 7.96 17.57
C MET A 191 -5.90 8.00 17.44
N VAL A 192 -6.62 7.44 18.41
CA VAL A 192 -8.09 7.37 18.34
C VAL A 192 -8.71 8.75 18.31
N LYS A 193 -8.23 9.66 19.19
CA LYS A 193 -8.72 11.03 19.30
C LYS A 193 -8.52 11.83 18.01
N ARG A 194 -7.34 11.68 17.38
CA ARG A 194 -7.01 12.31 16.10
C ARG A 194 -7.89 11.77 14.97
N LEU A 195 -8.01 10.45 14.84
CA LEU A 195 -8.81 9.81 13.79
C LEU A 195 -10.28 10.19 13.89
N VAL A 196 -10.83 10.18 15.10
CA VAL A 196 -12.21 10.63 15.34
C VAL A 196 -12.36 12.11 15.00
N GLY A 197 -11.38 12.96 15.38
CA GLY A 197 -11.37 14.37 15.03
C GLY A 197 -11.41 14.62 13.52
N TYR A 198 -10.71 13.82 12.74
CA TYR A 198 -10.78 13.85 11.26
C TYR A 198 -12.14 13.38 10.75
N ALA A 199 -12.67 12.26 11.26
CA ALA A 199 -13.94 11.71 10.82
C ALA A 199 -15.13 12.63 11.14
N GLU A 200 -15.13 13.31 12.29
CA GLU A 200 -16.18 14.26 12.67
C GLU A 200 -16.10 15.58 11.90
N ALA A 201 -14.90 16.01 11.50
CA ALA A 201 -14.72 17.24 10.74
C ALA A 201 -15.02 17.09 9.23
N ASN A 202 -15.06 15.85 8.71
CA ASN A 202 -15.19 15.56 7.28
C ASN A 202 -16.24 14.46 7.07
N PRO A 203 -17.54 14.77 7.25
CA PRO A 203 -18.63 13.80 7.18
C PRO A 203 -18.83 13.18 5.79
N GLU A 204 -18.25 13.78 4.75
CA GLU A 204 -18.29 13.31 3.37
C GLU A 204 -17.45 12.07 3.11
N TYR A 205 -16.49 11.73 3.99
CA TYR A 205 -15.66 10.54 3.85
C TYR A 205 -16.16 9.40 4.74
N ASP A 206 -16.26 8.22 4.16
CA ASP A 206 -16.65 6.98 4.85
C ASP A 206 -15.48 6.30 5.51
N VAL A 207 -14.29 6.37 4.87
CA VAL A 207 -13.04 5.78 5.34
C VAL A 207 -11.90 6.79 5.22
N ILE A 208 -11.11 6.92 6.29
CA ILE A 208 -9.94 7.78 6.36
C ILE A 208 -8.73 6.92 6.74
N MET A 209 -7.79 6.79 5.82
CA MET A 209 -6.52 6.08 6.02
C MET A 209 -5.46 7.00 6.62
N PHE A 210 -4.47 6.40 7.27
CA PHE A 210 -3.24 7.07 7.68
C PHE A 210 -2.01 6.22 7.33
N PRO A 211 -0.82 6.86 7.16
CA PRO A 211 0.37 6.15 6.68
C PRO A 211 0.79 5.00 7.58
N GLN A 212 1.23 3.90 6.98
CA GLN A 212 1.96 2.86 7.70
C GLN A 212 3.41 3.28 7.82
N LYS A 213 3.92 3.31 9.04
CA LYS A 213 5.32 3.53 9.40
C LYS A 213 5.82 2.36 10.23
N PHE A 214 7.12 2.15 10.25
CA PHE A 214 7.70 0.94 10.80
C PHE A 214 8.80 1.23 11.80
N ARG A 215 8.84 0.46 12.90
CA ARG A 215 9.84 0.62 13.96
C ARG A 215 11.22 0.13 13.54
N ASN A 216 11.24 -0.92 12.71
CA ASN A 216 12.46 -1.57 12.23
C ASN A 216 12.88 -1.12 10.82
N TYR A 217 12.47 0.08 10.39
CA TYR A 217 12.62 0.56 8.99
C TYR A 217 14.08 0.66 8.50
N ASP A 218 15.06 0.70 9.39
CA ASP A 218 16.49 0.93 9.07
C ASP A 218 17.43 -0.09 9.76
N GLU A 219 16.91 -1.28 10.12
CA GLU A 219 17.74 -2.31 10.76
C GLU A 219 18.67 -3.02 9.76
N ASN A 220 18.25 -3.16 8.51
CA ASN A 220 19.04 -3.75 7.44
C ASN A 220 18.53 -3.31 6.05
N ALA A 221 19.18 -3.81 4.98
CA ALA A 221 18.81 -3.44 3.61
C ALA A 221 17.38 -3.88 3.23
N ILE A 222 16.90 -4.99 3.77
CA ILE A 222 15.56 -5.53 3.49
C ILE A 222 14.47 -4.67 4.15
N THR A 223 14.65 -4.35 5.43
CA THR A 223 13.71 -3.47 6.16
C THR A 223 13.69 -2.09 5.56
N PHE A 224 14.85 -1.55 5.17
CA PHE A 224 14.96 -0.26 4.51
C PHE A 224 14.21 -0.23 3.18
N ALA A 225 14.44 -1.18 2.28
CA ALA A 225 13.77 -1.25 0.99
C ALA A 225 12.26 -1.50 1.14
N SER A 226 11.85 -2.38 2.06
CA SER A 226 10.43 -2.57 2.36
C SER A 226 9.77 -1.25 2.76
N ASN A 227 10.43 -0.44 3.62
CA ASN A 227 9.92 0.87 4.02
C ASN A 227 9.83 1.84 2.83
N MET A 228 10.80 1.84 1.89
CA MET A 228 10.78 2.73 0.72
C MET A 228 9.55 2.49 -0.17
N GLY A 229 9.16 1.23 -0.38
CA GLY A 229 7.93 0.88 -1.09
C GLY A 229 6.68 1.52 -0.45
N TYR A 230 6.59 1.49 0.88
CA TYR A 230 5.49 2.16 1.60
C TYR A 230 5.58 3.68 1.54
N GLU A 231 6.79 4.27 1.56
CA GLU A 231 6.96 5.71 1.37
C GLU A 231 6.42 6.16 0.01
N LEU A 232 6.75 5.45 -1.06
CA LEU A 232 6.22 5.73 -2.40
C LEU A 232 4.69 5.57 -2.44
N ASP A 233 4.17 4.48 -1.88
CA ASP A 233 2.74 4.20 -1.88
C ASP A 233 1.96 5.28 -1.13
N TYR A 234 2.27 5.53 0.15
CA TYR A 234 1.53 6.52 0.94
C TYR A 234 1.88 7.96 0.60
N GLY A 235 3.13 8.24 0.24
CA GLY A 235 3.60 9.59 -0.04
C GLY A 235 3.10 10.14 -1.38
N ILE A 236 2.89 9.29 -2.38
CA ILE A 236 2.52 9.69 -3.73
C ILE A 236 1.26 8.98 -4.20
N MET A 237 1.27 7.64 -4.24
CA MET A 237 0.22 6.87 -4.91
C MET A 237 -1.13 7.04 -4.20
N ARG A 238 -1.22 6.73 -2.90
CA ARG A 238 -2.46 6.84 -2.13
C ARG A 238 -2.96 8.27 -2.04
N LYS A 239 -2.07 9.23 -1.81
CA LYS A 239 -2.45 10.65 -1.80
C LYS A 239 -3.02 11.09 -3.15
N GLY A 240 -2.33 10.79 -4.24
CA GLY A 240 -2.79 11.13 -5.59
C GLY A 240 -4.13 10.49 -5.92
N CYS A 241 -4.31 9.21 -5.58
CA CYS A 241 -5.56 8.49 -5.75
C CYS A 241 -6.70 9.04 -4.88
N SER A 242 -6.41 9.50 -3.65
CA SER A 242 -7.43 10.05 -2.75
C SER A 242 -8.07 11.35 -3.26
N VAL A 243 -7.32 12.15 -4.03
CA VAL A 243 -7.81 13.39 -4.65
C VAL A 243 -9.03 13.17 -5.55
N VAL A 244 -9.12 12.00 -6.18
CA VAL A 244 -10.17 11.65 -7.15
C VAL A 244 -11.02 10.46 -6.69
N ASN A 245 -11.04 10.19 -5.40
CA ASN A 245 -11.74 9.05 -4.78
C ASN A 245 -11.45 7.71 -5.47
N SER A 246 -10.18 7.45 -5.76
CA SER A 246 -9.74 6.20 -6.38
C SER A 246 -8.71 5.43 -5.54
N ALA A 247 -8.40 5.92 -4.32
CA ALA A 247 -7.60 5.21 -3.36
C ALA A 247 -8.40 4.04 -2.79
N PHE A 248 -7.90 2.82 -2.92
CA PHE A 248 -8.49 1.69 -2.20
C PHE A 248 -7.98 1.62 -0.76
N CYS A 249 -8.82 1.13 0.15
CA CYS A 249 -8.46 0.94 1.55
C CYS A 249 -7.44 -0.19 1.66
N VAL A 250 -6.39 0.02 2.42
CA VAL A 250 -5.40 -1.00 2.75
C VAL A 250 -5.84 -1.83 3.96
N GLY A 251 -5.18 -2.96 4.18
CA GLY A 251 -5.57 -3.89 5.23
C GLY A 251 -5.60 -3.30 6.64
N SER A 252 -4.79 -2.30 6.95
CA SER A 252 -4.60 -1.72 8.28
C SER A 252 -4.52 -0.20 8.22
N ASN A 253 -4.46 0.47 9.38
CA ASN A 253 -4.22 1.91 9.52
C ASN A 253 -5.32 2.79 8.90
N TRP A 254 -6.56 2.57 9.32
CA TRP A 254 -7.69 3.41 8.90
C TRP A 254 -8.82 3.44 9.94
N ILE A 255 -9.63 4.50 9.87
CA ILE A 255 -10.92 4.64 10.57
C ILE A 255 -12.03 4.69 9.53
N GLY A 256 -13.16 4.03 9.82
CA GLY A 256 -14.34 4.07 8.95
C GLY A 256 -15.65 4.22 9.72
N ARG A 257 -16.66 4.72 9.03
CA ARG A 257 -18.04 4.80 9.57
C ARG A 257 -18.64 3.41 9.60
N THR A 258 -18.91 2.90 10.78
CA THR A 258 -19.44 1.52 10.95
C THR A 258 -20.70 1.29 10.12
N LYS A 259 -21.61 2.27 10.09
CA LYS A 259 -22.85 2.21 9.31
C LYS A 259 -22.57 2.03 7.82
N SER A 260 -21.76 2.92 7.22
CA SER A 260 -21.42 2.85 5.79
C SER A 260 -20.77 1.52 5.40
N ILE A 261 -19.83 1.03 6.24
CA ILE A 261 -19.16 -0.25 5.99
C ILE A 261 -20.16 -1.43 6.03
N LYS A 262 -21.07 -1.44 6.99
CA LYS A 262 -22.12 -2.48 7.09
C LYS A 262 -23.08 -2.44 5.90
N GLU A 263 -23.56 -1.27 5.53
CA GLU A 263 -24.45 -1.05 4.38
C GLU A 263 -23.78 -1.40 3.05
N ALA A 264 -22.46 -1.21 2.95
CA ALA A 264 -21.68 -1.64 1.79
C ALA A 264 -21.41 -3.16 1.75
N GLY A 265 -21.89 -3.93 2.73
CA GLY A 265 -21.76 -5.38 2.78
C GLY A 265 -20.47 -5.88 3.43
N GLY A 266 -19.86 -5.06 4.32
CA GLY A 266 -18.67 -5.42 5.09
C GLY A 266 -17.42 -5.62 4.23
N PHE A 267 -16.64 -6.64 4.58
CA PHE A 267 -15.36 -6.97 3.93
C PHE A 267 -15.52 -8.11 2.92
N ASP A 268 -14.66 -8.13 1.91
CA ASP A 268 -14.57 -9.29 1.01
C ASP A 268 -13.84 -10.43 1.73
N ASP A 269 -14.43 -11.61 1.69
CA ASP A 269 -13.94 -12.82 2.34
C ASP A 269 -13.66 -13.96 1.34
N THR A 270 -13.54 -13.61 0.06
CA THR A 270 -13.31 -14.59 -1.02
C THR A 270 -11.85 -14.66 -1.48
N THR A 271 -11.00 -13.72 -1.04
CA THR A 271 -9.61 -13.59 -1.49
C THR A 271 -8.65 -13.30 -0.34
N ILE A 272 -7.35 -13.56 -0.58
CA ILE A 272 -6.26 -13.29 0.36
C ILE A 272 -5.80 -11.82 0.37
N VAL A 273 -6.27 -10.99 -0.57
CA VAL A 273 -6.07 -9.55 -0.64
C VAL A 273 -7.43 -8.85 -0.43
N GLU A 274 -8.01 -9.13 0.73
CA GLU A 274 -9.36 -8.71 1.09
C GLU A 274 -9.56 -7.19 1.04
N ASP A 275 -8.51 -6.42 1.27
CA ASP A 275 -8.51 -4.96 1.28
C ASP A 275 -8.76 -4.37 -0.11
N LEU A 276 -7.96 -4.78 -1.09
CA LEU A 276 -8.15 -4.41 -2.50
C LEU A 276 -9.50 -4.91 -3.01
N ALA A 277 -9.84 -6.17 -2.72
CA ALA A 277 -11.10 -6.79 -3.13
C ALA A 277 -12.32 -6.11 -2.50
N THR A 278 -12.28 -5.76 -1.22
CA THR A 278 -13.34 -5.05 -0.51
C THR A 278 -13.63 -3.70 -1.19
N SER A 279 -12.58 -2.92 -1.43
CA SER A 279 -12.73 -1.62 -2.06
C SER A 279 -13.26 -1.74 -3.50
N LEU A 280 -12.75 -2.71 -4.27
CA LEU A 280 -13.13 -2.96 -5.66
C LEU A 280 -14.57 -3.48 -5.80
N LYS A 281 -14.96 -4.46 -4.99
CA LYS A 281 -16.20 -5.23 -5.17
C LYS A 281 -17.37 -4.70 -4.35
N LYS A 282 -17.07 -4.05 -3.22
CA LYS A 282 -18.09 -3.65 -2.24
C LYS A 282 -18.17 -2.14 -2.04
N TRP A 283 -17.07 -1.47 -1.72
CA TRP A 283 -17.13 -0.08 -1.24
C TRP A 283 -17.27 0.94 -2.37
N HIS A 284 -16.35 0.98 -3.33
CA HIS A 284 -16.45 1.94 -4.44
C HIS A 284 -17.70 1.74 -5.31
N PRO A 285 -18.13 0.51 -5.66
CA PRO A 285 -19.38 0.31 -6.40
C PRO A 285 -20.64 0.79 -5.66
N ARG A 286 -20.57 0.98 -4.32
CA ARG A 286 -21.64 1.54 -3.49
C ARG A 286 -21.42 3.00 -3.13
N GLY A 287 -20.44 3.65 -3.74
CA GLY A 287 -20.20 5.09 -3.62
C GLY A 287 -19.45 5.52 -2.37
N LEU A 288 -18.85 4.60 -1.58
CA LEU A 288 -18.05 4.99 -0.42
C LEU A 288 -16.87 5.86 -0.85
N LYS A 289 -16.65 6.91 -0.07
CA LYS A 289 -15.54 7.85 -0.28
C LYS A 289 -14.38 7.54 0.67
N ILE A 290 -13.22 7.31 0.09
CA ILE A 290 -12.00 6.95 0.79
C ILE A 290 -10.97 8.06 0.62
N THR A 291 -10.41 8.54 1.72
CA THR A 291 -9.33 9.53 1.72
C THR A 291 -8.22 9.14 2.68
N MET A 292 -7.18 9.96 2.79
CA MET A 292 -6.11 9.75 3.75
C MET A 292 -5.65 11.05 4.42
N VAL A 293 -5.06 10.90 5.60
CA VAL A 293 -4.34 11.93 6.33
C VAL A 293 -2.84 11.67 6.29
N GLU A 294 -2.04 12.67 6.67
CA GLU A 294 -0.57 12.54 6.68
C GLU A 294 -0.01 12.25 8.08
N ASP A 295 -0.86 12.27 9.10
CA ASP A 295 -0.46 12.00 10.49
C ASP A 295 0.03 10.57 10.64
N ILE A 296 1.18 10.41 11.28
CA ILE A 296 1.72 9.11 11.68
C ILE A 296 1.11 8.77 13.04
N LEU A 297 0.24 7.75 13.08
CA LEU A 297 -0.55 7.45 14.27
C LEU A 297 -0.34 6.04 14.81
N ALA A 298 0.44 5.22 14.12
CA ALA A 298 0.88 3.90 14.57
C ALA A 298 2.17 3.47 13.86
N TYR A 299 2.94 2.58 14.50
CA TYR A 299 4.18 2.04 13.96
C TYR A 299 4.16 0.52 13.95
N GLY A 300 4.27 -0.09 12.78
CA GLY A 300 4.28 -1.53 12.54
C GLY A 300 5.69 -2.13 12.44
N LEU A 301 5.75 -3.32 11.86
CA LEU A 301 6.98 -4.00 11.49
C LEU A 301 6.96 -4.34 10.00
N VAL A 302 8.08 -4.16 9.31
CA VAL A 302 8.31 -4.75 7.98
C VAL A 302 9.07 -6.06 8.11
N PRO A 303 9.00 -6.95 7.09
CA PRO A 303 9.86 -8.13 7.05
C PRO A 303 11.34 -7.75 7.13
N ASP A 304 12.10 -8.46 7.96
CA ASP A 304 13.53 -8.26 8.19
C ASP A 304 14.41 -9.26 7.44
N GLU A 305 13.78 -10.29 6.86
CA GLU A 305 14.43 -11.33 6.05
C GLU A 305 13.89 -11.32 4.61
N LEU A 306 14.78 -11.55 3.64
CA LEU A 306 14.42 -11.57 2.21
C LEU A 306 13.35 -12.61 1.89
N GLU A 307 13.43 -13.79 2.51
CA GLU A 307 12.45 -14.87 2.27
C GLU A 307 11.05 -14.47 2.79
N ALA A 308 10.97 -13.81 3.94
CA ALA A 308 9.72 -13.30 4.49
C ALA A 308 9.12 -12.20 3.57
N LEU A 309 9.98 -11.31 3.05
CA LEU A 309 9.59 -10.30 2.08
C LEU A 309 9.08 -10.93 0.78
N ARG A 310 9.80 -11.92 0.23
CA ARG A 310 9.40 -12.65 -1.00
C ARG A 310 8.03 -13.32 -0.84
N LYS A 311 7.78 -13.97 0.29
CA LYS A 311 6.47 -14.61 0.58
C LYS A 311 5.35 -13.59 0.67
N GLN A 312 5.58 -12.45 1.34
CA GLN A 312 4.62 -11.36 1.44
C GLN A 312 4.29 -10.80 0.05
N GLN A 313 5.30 -10.47 -0.72
CA GLN A 313 5.16 -9.87 -2.05
C GLN A 313 4.53 -10.85 -3.05
N HIS A 314 4.89 -12.13 -3.02
CA HIS A 314 4.24 -13.17 -3.82
C HIS A 314 2.73 -13.27 -3.52
N ARG A 315 2.37 -13.25 -2.24
CA ARG A 315 0.96 -13.32 -1.82
C ARG A 315 0.16 -12.12 -2.34
N TRP A 316 0.71 -10.91 -2.23
CA TRP A 316 0.06 -9.69 -2.72
C TRP A 316 -0.07 -9.69 -4.25
N ALA A 317 0.99 -10.06 -4.95
CA ALA A 317 0.98 -10.16 -6.41
C ALA A 317 -0.05 -11.17 -6.90
N LYS A 318 -0.03 -12.38 -6.34
CA LYS A 318 -0.95 -13.46 -6.73
C LYS A 318 -2.40 -13.07 -6.47
N GLY A 319 -2.71 -12.56 -5.27
CA GLY A 319 -4.04 -12.11 -4.93
C GLY A 319 -4.52 -10.98 -5.85
N SER A 320 -3.63 -10.05 -6.23
CA SER A 320 -3.96 -8.96 -7.16
C SER A 320 -4.26 -9.49 -8.57
N PHE A 321 -3.43 -10.39 -9.11
CA PHE A 321 -3.70 -10.98 -10.44
C PHE A 321 -5.00 -11.78 -10.44
N ASP A 322 -5.31 -12.52 -9.37
CA ASP A 322 -6.55 -13.29 -9.27
C ASP A 322 -7.81 -12.39 -9.28
N LEU A 323 -7.68 -11.12 -8.87
CA LEU A 323 -8.78 -10.14 -8.91
C LEU A 323 -9.06 -9.56 -10.31
N PHE A 324 -8.28 -9.89 -11.34
CA PHE A 324 -8.47 -9.31 -12.67
C PHE A 324 -9.86 -9.62 -13.24
N LYS A 325 -10.39 -10.83 -13.01
CA LYS A 325 -11.75 -11.21 -13.42
C LYS A 325 -12.82 -10.39 -12.69
N ASP A 326 -12.63 -10.14 -11.40
CA ASP A 326 -13.56 -9.34 -10.61
C ASP A 326 -13.49 -7.86 -10.98
N TYR A 327 -12.30 -7.36 -11.29
CA TYR A 327 -12.12 -6.00 -11.84
C TYR A 327 -12.95 -5.83 -13.13
N TYR A 328 -12.87 -6.77 -14.07
CA TYR A 328 -13.63 -6.72 -15.32
C TYR A 328 -15.15 -6.70 -15.05
N LYS A 329 -15.65 -7.54 -14.14
CA LYS A 329 -17.07 -7.55 -13.74
C LYS A 329 -17.53 -6.24 -13.09
N MET A 330 -16.64 -5.56 -12.36
CA MET A 330 -16.96 -4.32 -11.67
C MET A 330 -16.70 -3.08 -12.54
N PHE A 331 -16.08 -3.23 -13.71
CA PHE A 331 -15.64 -2.11 -14.56
C PHE A 331 -16.73 -1.06 -14.80
N GLY A 332 -17.95 -1.48 -15.14
CA GLY A 332 -19.09 -0.59 -15.40
C GLY A 332 -19.59 0.18 -14.16
N LYS A 333 -19.27 -0.30 -12.94
CA LYS A 333 -19.71 0.30 -11.67
C LYS A 333 -18.66 1.26 -11.07
N LEU A 334 -17.50 1.40 -11.71
CA LEU A 334 -16.40 2.22 -11.25
C LEU A 334 -16.33 3.52 -12.05
N SER A 335 -15.94 4.62 -11.41
CA SER A 335 -15.56 5.86 -12.09
C SER A 335 -14.27 5.68 -12.91
N TRP A 336 -14.03 6.52 -13.91
CA TRP A 336 -12.82 6.44 -14.71
C TRP A 336 -11.52 6.46 -13.89
N PRO A 337 -11.34 7.37 -12.89
CA PRO A 337 -10.16 7.31 -12.04
C PRO A 337 -10.02 5.99 -11.26
N GLN A 338 -11.13 5.40 -10.80
CA GLN A 338 -11.13 4.12 -10.11
C GLN A 338 -10.74 2.98 -11.05
N ARG A 339 -11.25 2.94 -12.28
CA ARG A 339 -10.88 1.95 -13.30
C ARG A 339 -9.38 1.92 -13.50
N PHE A 340 -8.77 3.08 -13.73
CA PHE A 340 -7.31 3.18 -13.89
C PHE A 340 -6.55 2.77 -12.62
N SER A 341 -6.95 3.27 -11.45
CA SER A 341 -6.26 2.95 -10.20
C SER A 341 -6.28 1.44 -9.89
N TYR A 342 -7.41 0.77 -10.08
CA TYR A 342 -7.50 -0.68 -9.87
C TYR A 342 -6.71 -1.46 -10.92
N LEU A 343 -6.81 -1.09 -12.19
CA LEU A 343 -6.03 -1.74 -13.24
C LEU A 343 -4.53 -1.65 -12.93
N PHE A 344 -4.04 -0.45 -12.61
CA PHE A 344 -2.63 -0.27 -12.26
C PHE A 344 -2.22 -1.00 -10.98
N SER A 345 -3.10 -1.09 -9.98
CA SER A 345 -2.80 -1.83 -8.75
C SER A 345 -2.69 -3.33 -9.00
N ILE A 346 -3.52 -3.88 -9.88
CA ILE A 346 -3.48 -5.29 -10.28
C ILE A 346 -2.23 -5.55 -11.15
N MET A 347 -1.97 -4.68 -12.13
CA MET A 347 -0.88 -4.83 -13.10
C MET A 347 0.49 -4.41 -12.54
N TRP A 348 0.53 -3.75 -11.38
CA TRP A 348 1.78 -3.29 -10.76
C TRP A 348 2.86 -4.37 -10.69
N TYR A 349 2.46 -5.57 -10.33
CA TYR A 349 3.38 -6.70 -10.15
C TYR A 349 3.96 -7.27 -11.45
N LEU A 350 3.50 -6.82 -12.63
CA LEU A 350 4.16 -7.09 -13.90
C LEU A 350 5.56 -6.45 -13.99
N VAL A 351 5.86 -5.49 -13.10
CA VAL A 351 7.21 -4.95 -12.93
C VAL A 351 8.24 -6.06 -12.74
N GLY A 352 7.89 -7.18 -12.09
CA GLY A 352 8.79 -8.31 -11.93
C GLY A 352 9.18 -8.96 -13.24
N LEU A 353 8.21 -9.24 -14.11
CA LEU A 353 8.47 -9.77 -15.46
C LEU A 353 9.28 -8.78 -16.30
N ALA A 354 8.88 -7.50 -16.28
CA ALA A 354 9.56 -6.45 -17.02
C ALA A 354 11.03 -6.30 -16.57
N SER A 355 11.28 -6.33 -15.26
CA SER A 355 12.63 -6.22 -14.68
C SER A 355 13.51 -7.40 -15.11
N ILE A 356 13.02 -8.64 -15.02
CA ILE A 356 13.79 -9.82 -15.44
C ILE A 356 14.05 -9.78 -16.95
N ALA A 357 13.04 -9.51 -17.77
CA ALA A 357 13.20 -9.45 -19.22
C ALA A 357 14.16 -8.34 -19.63
N SER A 358 14.13 -7.16 -18.97
CA SER A 358 15.08 -6.07 -19.24
C SER A 358 16.53 -6.48 -19.03
N GLN A 359 16.82 -7.35 -18.05
CA GLN A 359 18.17 -7.86 -17.81
C GLN A 359 18.59 -8.92 -18.85
N LEU A 360 17.63 -9.60 -19.49
CA LEU A 360 17.92 -10.64 -20.48
C LEU A 360 18.16 -10.07 -21.89
N PHE A 361 17.69 -8.88 -22.21
CA PHE A 361 17.87 -8.31 -23.56
C PHE A 361 19.33 -8.14 -23.96
N PRO A 362 20.25 -7.58 -23.15
CA PRO A 362 21.66 -7.52 -23.50
C PRO A 362 22.26 -8.90 -23.76
N LEU A 363 21.90 -9.90 -22.97
CA LEU A 363 22.35 -11.27 -23.14
C LEU A 363 21.81 -11.88 -24.45
N ALA A 364 20.52 -11.67 -24.75
CA ALA A 364 19.93 -12.16 -26.02
C ALA A 364 20.66 -11.58 -27.23
N THR A 365 20.99 -10.29 -27.21
CA THR A 365 21.75 -9.67 -28.29
C THR A 365 23.15 -10.26 -28.42
N LEU A 366 23.86 -10.51 -27.32
CA LEU A 366 25.19 -11.17 -27.35
C LEU A 366 25.13 -12.59 -27.91
N LEU A 367 23.98 -13.28 -27.75
CA LEU A 367 23.75 -14.60 -28.33
C LEU A 367 23.27 -14.55 -29.79
N GLY A 368 23.23 -13.37 -30.42
CA GLY A 368 22.90 -13.20 -31.85
C GLY A 368 21.40 -13.10 -32.13
N PHE A 369 20.54 -12.96 -31.10
CA PHE A 369 19.10 -12.72 -31.29
C PHE A 369 18.84 -11.25 -31.67
N ASN A 370 18.54 -11.03 -32.95
CA ASN A 370 18.20 -9.69 -33.43
C ASN A 370 16.74 -9.37 -33.17
N PHE A 371 16.49 -8.29 -32.44
CA PHE A 371 15.16 -7.76 -32.16
C PHE A 371 15.08 -6.24 -32.31
N LEU A 372 16.21 -5.60 -32.60
CA LEU A 372 16.32 -4.17 -32.84
C LEU A 372 16.92 -3.93 -34.23
N ILE A 373 16.37 -2.93 -34.90
CA ILE A 373 16.95 -2.37 -36.14
C ILE A 373 17.88 -1.26 -35.68
N VAL A 374 19.17 -1.58 -35.60
CA VAL A 374 20.21 -0.63 -35.19
C VAL A 374 21.32 -0.60 -36.25
N THR A 375 21.83 0.58 -36.53
CA THR A 375 22.87 0.78 -37.53
C THR A 375 24.26 0.57 -36.97
N ASP A 376 24.42 0.78 -35.67
CA ASP A 376 25.69 0.64 -34.97
C ASP A 376 25.53 0.33 -33.48
N ILE A 377 26.66 0.06 -32.81
CA ILE A 377 26.70 -0.26 -31.39
C ILE A 377 26.27 0.92 -30.49
N ILE A 378 26.44 2.16 -30.95
CA ILE A 378 26.11 3.35 -30.19
C ILE A 378 24.59 3.46 -30.08
N GLU A 379 23.88 3.25 -31.19
CA GLU A 379 22.42 3.25 -31.24
C GLU A 379 21.82 2.15 -30.31
N TYR A 380 22.41 0.95 -30.37
CA TYR A 380 22.03 -0.12 -29.42
C TYR A 380 22.21 0.29 -27.96
N ILE A 381 23.38 0.86 -27.62
CA ILE A 381 23.67 1.33 -26.26
C ILE A 381 22.64 2.38 -25.84
N VAL A 382 22.28 3.32 -26.71
CA VAL A 382 21.27 4.36 -26.43
C VAL A 382 19.93 3.73 -26.09
N ILE A 383 19.47 2.72 -26.83
CA ILE A 383 18.20 2.04 -26.57
C ILE A 383 18.20 1.32 -25.20
N VAL A 384 19.28 0.59 -24.89
CA VAL A 384 19.41 -0.11 -23.59
C VAL A 384 19.51 0.88 -22.42
N VAL A 385 20.27 1.97 -22.60
CA VAL A 385 20.39 3.03 -21.59
C VAL A 385 19.05 3.71 -21.37
N ASN A 386 18.26 3.99 -22.41
CA ASN A 386 16.92 4.55 -22.28
C ASN A 386 16.02 3.69 -21.42
N LEU A 387 16.03 2.37 -21.61
CA LEU A 387 15.23 1.44 -20.81
C LEU A 387 15.65 1.46 -19.32
N THR A 388 16.96 1.40 -19.06
CA THR A 388 17.51 1.48 -17.70
C THR A 388 17.21 2.85 -17.07
N PHE A 389 17.33 3.92 -17.84
CA PHE A 389 17.06 5.27 -17.40
C PHE A 389 15.58 5.45 -16.96
N LEU A 390 14.64 4.89 -17.72
CA LEU A 390 13.22 4.89 -17.32
C LEU A 390 13.02 4.19 -15.98
N GLN A 391 13.67 3.04 -15.75
CA GLN A 391 13.57 2.32 -14.47
C GLN A 391 14.11 3.17 -13.31
N VAL A 392 15.26 3.81 -13.49
CA VAL A 392 15.88 4.68 -12.46
C VAL A 392 15.00 5.89 -12.18
N LEU A 393 14.49 6.56 -13.22
CA LEU A 393 13.65 7.74 -13.09
C LEU A 393 12.40 7.49 -12.22
N ILE A 394 11.74 6.36 -12.42
CA ILE A 394 10.49 6.02 -11.74
C ILE A 394 10.63 6.03 -10.22
N PHE A 395 11.72 5.52 -9.70
CA PHE A 395 11.91 5.36 -8.26
C PHE A 395 12.79 6.46 -7.66
N THR A 396 13.81 6.92 -8.37
CA THR A 396 14.80 7.85 -7.81
C THR A 396 14.24 9.26 -7.65
N PHE A 397 13.57 9.80 -8.67
CA PHE A 397 13.08 11.18 -8.59
C PHE A 397 11.98 11.39 -7.57
N PRO A 398 10.92 10.55 -7.50
CA PRO A 398 9.88 10.71 -6.48
C PRO A 398 10.44 10.64 -5.06
N LEU A 399 11.32 9.68 -4.80
CA LEU A 399 11.95 9.52 -3.48
C LEU A 399 12.87 10.70 -3.14
N SER A 400 13.61 11.25 -4.11
CA SER A 400 14.46 12.43 -3.91
C SER A 400 13.64 13.66 -3.51
N LEU A 401 12.47 13.88 -4.13
CA LEU A 401 11.55 14.95 -3.73
C LEU A 401 10.97 14.74 -2.32
N MET A 402 10.90 13.51 -1.86
CA MET A 402 10.48 13.17 -0.50
C MET A 402 11.63 13.34 0.52
N GLY A 403 12.85 13.65 0.06
CA GLY A 403 14.01 13.90 0.90
C GLY A 403 14.96 12.71 1.06
N TYR A 404 14.76 11.61 0.30
CA TYR A 404 15.65 10.46 0.29
C TYR A 404 16.83 10.68 -0.65
N THR A 405 17.99 10.09 -0.34
CA THR A 405 19.17 10.18 -1.19
C THR A 405 19.05 9.26 -2.41
N THR A 406 19.78 9.58 -3.47
CA THR A 406 19.89 8.72 -4.68
C THR A 406 20.38 7.32 -4.30
N SER A 407 21.35 7.21 -3.39
CA SER A 407 21.84 5.92 -2.87
C SER A 407 20.71 5.09 -2.21
N SER A 408 19.81 5.76 -1.46
CA SER A 408 18.64 5.11 -0.86
C SER A 408 17.71 4.51 -1.93
N ALA A 409 17.47 5.24 -3.01
CA ALA A 409 16.64 4.78 -4.11
C ALA A 409 17.27 3.59 -4.86
N PHE A 410 18.59 3.59 -5.05
CA PHE A 410 19.30 2.45 -5.66
C PHE A 410 19.27 1.19 -4.78
N ARG A 411 19.40 1.34 -3.45
CA ARG A 411 19.25 0.21 -2.51
C ARG A 411 17.86 -0.41 -2.59
N ASP A 412 16.82 0.41 -2.67
CA ASP A 412 15.44 -0.05 -2.86
C ASP A 412 15.28 -0.85 -4.15
N GLN A 413 15.78 -0.33 -5.27
CA GLN A 413 15.73 -1.03 -6.57
C GLN A 413 16.49 -2.36 -6.56
N ALA A 414 17.65 -2.43 -5.92
CA ALA A 414 18.42 -3.66 -5.79
C ALA A 414 17.62 -4.76 -5.06
N VAL A 415 16.94 -4.40 -3.97
CA VAL A 415 16.04 -5.35 -3.26
C VAL A 415 14.80 -5.64 -4.11
N GLY A 416 14.27 -4.67 -4.84
CA GLY A 416 13.16 -4.85 -5.80
C GLY A 416 13.47 -5.94 -6.84
N LEU A 417 14.69 -5.97 -7.37
CA LEU A 417 15.14 -7.04 -8.28
C LEU A 417 15.14 -8.42 -7.61
N LEU A 418 15.52 -8.50 -6.32
CA LEU A 418 15.51 -9.76 -5.58
C LEU A 418 14.10 -10.32 -5.32
N VAL A 419 13.07 -9.49 -5.38
CA VAL A 419 11.67 -9.92 -5.25
C VAL A 419 10.96 -10.09 -6.60
N ALA A 420 11.57 -9.65 -7.70
CA ALA A 420 11.00 -9.73 -9.05
C ALA A 420 10.62 -11.16 -9.46
N GLU A 421 11.40 -12.15 -9.04
CA GLU A 421 11.08 -13.57 -9.23
C GLU A 421 9.76 -13.96 -8.57
N SER A 422 9.48 -13.44 -7.37
CA SER A 422 8.24 -13.72 -6.64
C SER A 422 7.02 -13.16 -7.37
N TYR A 423 7.13 -11.99 -7.99
CA TYR A 423 6.09 -11.42 -8.82
C TYR A 423 5.83 -12.24 -10.08
N SER A 424 6.90 -12.66 -10.75
CA SER A 424 6.82 -13.49 -11.96
C SER A 424 6.19 -14.85 -11.67
N LYS A 425 6.60 -15.52 -10.59
CA LYS A 425 5.98 -16.77 -10.12
C LYS A 425 4.50 -16.58 -9.79
N ALA A 426 4.11 -15.47 -9.17
CA ALA A 426 2.73 -15.14 -8.87
C ALA A 426 1.89 -14.99 -10.16
N PHE A 427 2.41 -14.30 -11.17
CA PHE A 427 1.76 -14.12 -12.45
C PHE A 427 1.47 -15.48 -13.13
N PHE A 428 2.51 -16.29 -13.33
CA PHE A 428 2.33 -17.60 -13.96
C PHE A 428 1.42 -18.53 -13.16
N SER A 429 1.51 -18.51 -11.83
CA SER A 429 0.61 -19.32 -10.99
C SER A 429 -0.85 -18.86 -11.07
N SER A 430 -1.10 -17.56 -11.34
CA SER A 430 -2.46 -17.05 -11.61
C SER A 430 -2.98 -17.52 -12.97
N LEU A 431 -2.14 -17.48 -14.00
CA LEU A 431 -2.52 -17.94 -15.35
C LEU A 431 -2.97 -19.41 -15.37
N ILE A 432 -2.26 -20.27 -14.63
CA ILE A 432 -2.61 -21.71 -14.54
C ILE A 432 -3.66 -22.02 -13.47
N GLY A 433 -4.22 -21.00 -12.82
CA GLY A 433 -5.28 -21.17 -11.81
C GLY A 433 -4.85 -21.89 -10.52
N LYS A 434 -3.55 -21.90 -10.19
CA LYS A 434 -3.03 -22.54 -8.97
C LYS A 434 -3.54 -21.78 -7.74
N LYS A 435 -4.19 -22.49 -6.80
CA LYS A 435 -4.62 -21.91 -5.53
C LYS A 435 -3.42 -21.60 -4.65
N VAL A 436 -3.45 -20.45 -3.98
CA VAL A 436 -2.43 -20.07 -3.00
C VAL A 436 -2.83 -20.60 -1.63
N THR A 437 -1.90 -21.24 -0.96
CA THR A 437 -1.96 -21.47 0.49
C THR A 437 -1.47 -20.23 1.20
N PHE A 438 -2.22 -19.74 2.17
CA PHE A 438 -1.83 -18.60 2.97
C PHE A 438 -0.69 -19.01 3.92
N GLU A 439 0.49 -18.44 3.72
CA GLU A 439 1.60 -18.54 4.67
C GLU A 439 1.74 -17.22 5.44
N VAL A 440 1.94 -17.34 6.75
CA VAL A 440 2.19 -16.17 7.61
C VAL A 440 3.55 -15.59 7.30
N THR A 441 3.60 -14.28 7.13
CA THR A 441 4.87 -13.54 7.05
C THR A 441 5.41 -13.42 8.47
N ARG A 442 6.39 -14.21 8.85
CA ARG A 442 7.05 -14.09 10.15
C ARG A 442 7.80 -12.76 10.19
N LYS A 443 7.50 -11.97 11.20
CA LYS A 443 8.19 -10.73 11.54
C LYS A 443 8.81 -10.96 12.91
N LEU A 444 10.09 -11.23 12.96
CA LEU A 444 10.82 -11.48 14.21
C LEU A 444 11.41 -10.15 14.65
N ALA A 445 10.87 -9.58 15.70
CA ALA A 445 11.59 -8.56 16.47
C ALA A 445 12.74 -9.25 17.22
N LYS A 446 13.93 -9.29 16.64
CA LYS A 446 15.15 -9.69 17.37
C LYS A 446 15.46 -8.60 18.38
N GLY A 447 15.18 -8.89 19.66
CA GLY A 447 15.66 -8.11 20.79
C GLY A 447 15.21 -6.64 20.76
N GLU A 448 13.92 -6.38 20.85
CA GLU A 448 13.41 -5.02 21.08
C GLU A 448 13.96 -4.49 22.41
N LYS A 449 15.09 -3.79 22.36
CA LYS A 449 15.43 -2.81 23.39
C LYS A 449 14.45 -1.65 23.21
N PHE A 450 13.57 -1.49 24.18
CA PHE A 450 12.71 -0.32 24.28
C PHE A 450 13.56 0.95 24.23
N HIS A 451 13.69 1.59 23.09
CA HIS A 451 13.95 3.01 23.05
C HIS A 451 12.68 3.70 23.52
N LYS A 452 12.80 4.44 24.60
CA LYS A 452 11.72 5.22 25.21
C LYS A 452 10.94 5.97 24.12
N LEU A 453 9.66 5.59 23.94
CA LEU A 453 8.63 6.45 23.34
C LEU A 453 8.32 7.59 24.29
#